data_cbf6b0ac9eff54c43b5cbca883b01ec7
#
_entry.id   cbf6b0ac9eff54c43b5cbca883b01ec7
#
_cell.length_a   1.000
_cell.length_b   1.000
_cell.length_c   1.000
_cell.angle_alpha   90.00
_cell.angle_beta   90.00
_cell.angle_gamma   90.00
#
_symmetry.space_group_name_H-M   'P 1'
#
loop_
_entity.id
_entity.type
_entity.pdbx_description
1 polymer ?
#
loop_
_entity_poly.entity_id
_entity_poly.type
_entity_poly.pdbx_seq_one_letter_code
_entity_poly.pdbx_strand_id
1 'polypeptide(L)'
;MTLPVPPFDPTVERSVHRISTVIATTAETVDLLRAEGRPPSEFLRLGRLEPFYIAAVQQLPRVLACRDIDADSLKFRRGESTTATVCKARLWLFDVQAGPVVAVFSVDVECAPKVLIPFLEDCYYDHVMVESSPLERYVAETLDGADVQVVASVGVTALGPQRHQMVFTSATLPEDTVQRIVYRADLDWNPVYSSIQFPAELNRRPSSGAAVGAYVSVLSAQQDYIENCALLSAVQIVAATGKIRQIRLAAYDALLRIRDLSRDRTALSTAERRAELVRINETMAEQELQLTFGVETACEIGILIPALRVENFHRQLIEYAGLTDNVSTVSAMLARLASVLGAEQASQDSIDARKQDLRRLRYGVAVGFLSVVAVPIGIILGFFGGSYREVDAERSIFDWRHYYPMYLSVLGLVFFAGAVFLFLFWRERRELGRVAGTVTP
;
A
#
# COMPACT_ATOMS: atom_id res chain seq x y z
N MET A 1 37.77 17.26 26.45
CA MET A 1 39.08 16.63 26.26
C MET A 1 38.85 15.53 25.22
N THR A 2 39.00 15.83 23.96
CA THR A 2 38.83 14.88 22.83
C THR A 2 40.11 14.09 22.74
N LEU A 3 40.06 12.80 23.03
CA LEU A 3 41.17 11.89 22.76
C LEU A 3 41.38 11.90 21.23
N PRO A 4 42.60 12.09 20.73
CA PRO A 4 42.89 11.98 19.33
C PRO A 4 42.61 10.54 18.87
N VAL A 5 41.76 10.38 17.88
CA VAL A 5 41.53 9.09 17.21
C VAL A 5 42.89 8.66 16.65
N PRO A 6 43.41 7.45 17.00
CA PRO A 6 44.66 6.99 16.47
C PRO A 6 44.64 6.99 14.94
N PRO A 7 45.74 7.37 14.28
CA PRO A 7 45.81 7.30 12.81
C PRO A 7 45.55 5.87 12.38
N PHE A 8 44.73 5.71 11.35
CA PHE A 8 44.38 4.44 10.75
C PHE A 8 45.67 3.67 10.37
N ASP A 9 45.80 2.44 10.87
CA ASP A 9 46.97 1.61 10.60
C ASP A 9 46.98 1.22 9.08
N PRO A 10 47.95 1.65 8.27
CA PRO A 10 48.02 1.35 6.87
C PRO A 10 48.40 -0.11 6.56
N THR A 11 48.66 -0.93 7.58
CA THR A 11 49.10 -2.34 7.45
C THR A 11 47.93 -3.32 7.31
N VAL A 12 46.64 -2.87 7.26
CA VAL A 12 45.53 -3.77 6.97
C VAL A 12 45.67 -4.25 5.51
N GLU A 13 45.99 -5.53 5.37
CA GLU A 13 46.15 -6.20 4.05
C GLU A 13 44.93 -5.96 3.17
N ARG A 14 45.17 -5.78 1.87
CA ARG A 14 44.10 -5.74 0.86
C ARG A 14 43.33 -7.05 0.94
N SER A 15 42.04 -6.95 1.03
CA SER A 15 41.14 -8.09 1.06
C SER A 15 39.98 -7.85 0.09
N VAL A 16 39.35 -8.94 -0.32
CA VAL A 16 38.16 -8.86 -1.15
C VAL A 16 36.95 -8.62 -0.27
N HIS A 17 36.20 -7.57 -0.59
CA HIS A 17 34.97 -7.18 0.06
C HIS A 17 33.85 -7.21 -0.95
N ARG A 18 32.72 -7.80 -0.58
CA ARG A 18 31.50 -7.75 -1.38
C ARG A 18 30.60 -6.67 -0.83
N ILE A 19 30.22 -5.70 -1.65
CA ILE A 19 29.20 -4.70 -1.36
C ILE A 19 27.95 -5.14 -2.11
N SER A 20 26.85 -5.42 -1.40
CA SER A 20 25.55 -5.72 -1.99
C SER A 20 24.57 -4.62 -1.61
N THR A 21 24.19 -3.80 -2.58
CA THR A 21 23.18 -2.76 -2.39
C THR A 21 21.80 -3.32 -2.76
N VAL A 22 20.95 -3.43 -1.77
CA VAL A 22 19.57 -3.94 -1.86
C VAL A 22 18.63 -2.75 -2.02
N ILE A 23 17.86 -2.71 -3.10
CA ILE A 23 17.05 -1.54 -3.48
C ILE A 23 15.65 -2.01 -3.86
N ALA A 24 14.60 -1.48 -3.21
CA ALA A 24 13.23 -1.67 -3.68
C ALA A 24 13.00 -0.88 -4.97
N THR A 25 12.41 -1.50 -5.97
CA THR A 25 12.00 -0.81 -7.21
C THR A 25 10.57 -0.29 -7.10
N THR A 26 10.09 0.40 -8.14
CA THR A 26 8.67 0.78 -8.29
C THR A 26 7.84 -0.30 -8.98
N ALA A 27 8.45 -1.40 -9.41
CA ALA A 27 7.80 -2.49 -10.10
C ALA A 27 7.32 -3.58 -9.14
N GLU A 28 6.18 -4.18 -9.43
CA GLU A 28 5.59 -5.32 -8.71
C GLU A 28 5.22 -6.41 -9.72
N THR A 29 5.21 -7.67 -9.31
CA THR A 29 4.67 -8.77 -10.10
C THR A 29 3.14 -8.72 -10.13
N VAL A 30 2.54 -9.27 -11.18
CA VAL A 30 1.07 -9.23 -11.35
C VAL A 30 0.36 -10.11 -10.32
N ASP A 31 0.92 -11.28 -9.99
CA ASP A 31 0.37 -12.15 -8.94
C ASP A 31 0.90 -11.74 -7.56
N LEU A 32 0.10 -10.96 -6.84
CA LEU A 32 0.44 -10.45 -5.50
C LEU A 32 0.40 -11.53 -4.40
N LEU A 33 -0.26 -12.65 -4.64
CA LEU A 33 -0.40 -13.70 -3.62
C LEU A 33 0.66 -14.77 -3.72
N ARG A 34 1.43 -14.79 -4.80
CA ARG A 34 2.45 -15.80 -5.06
C ARG A 34 3.71 -15.17 -5.61
N ALA A 35 4.82 -15.37 -4.93
CA ALA A 35 6.11 -14.95 -5.44
C ALA A 35 6.49 -15.72 -6.72
N GLU A 36 6.88 -14.98 -7.74
CA GLU A 36 7.29 -15.50 -9.04
C GLU A 36 8.79 -15.79 -9.10
N GLY A 37 9.25 -16.50 -10.14
CA GLY A 37 10.67 -16.77 -10.33
C GLY A 37 11.15 -18.09 -9.71
N ARG A 38 12.48 -18.27 -9.62
CA ARG A 38 13.13 -19.48 -9.17
C ARG A 38 13.57 -19.41 -7.71
N PRO A 39 13.62 -20.55 -6.98
CA PRO A 39 14.06 -20.56 -5.60
C PRO A 39 15.51 -20.07 -5.47
N PRO A 40 15.85 -19.30 -4.42
CA PRO A 40 17.19 -18.76 -4.25
C PRO A 40 18.26 -19.84 -4.07
N SER A 41 17.91 -21.07 -3.65
CA SER A 41 18.82 -22.19 -3.52
C SER A 41 19.47 -22.65 -4.83
N GLU A 42 18.86 -22.34 -5.98
CA GLU A 42 19.49 -22.60 -7.29
C GLU A 42 20.70 -21.69 -7.58
N PHE A 43 20.78 -20.54 -6.91
CA PHE A 43 21.77 -19.51 -7.18
C PHE A 43 22.69 -19.22 -5.99
N LEU A 44 22.19 -19.39 -4.77
CA LEU A 44 22.87 -19.06 -3.53
C LEU A 44 23.05 -20.32 -2.67
N ARG A 45 24.23 -20.50 -2.13
CA ARG A 45 24.48 -21.57 -1.16
C ARG A 45 23.81 -21.23 0.16
N LEU A 46 22.78 -21.99 0.53
CA LEU A 46 22.05 -21.84 1.78
C LEU A 46 22.45 -22.87 2.83
N GLY A 47 23.34 -23.82 2.44
CA GLY A 47 23.90 -24.84 3.33
C GLY A 47 22.83 -25.66 4.01
N ARG A 48 22.96 -25.85 5.32
CA ARG A 48 22.00 -26.62 6.14
C ARG A 48 20.62 -25.96 6.26
N LEU A 49 20.44 -24.72 5.85
CA LEU A 49 19.16 -24.01 5.90
C LEU A 49 18.33 -24.18 4.64
N GLU A 50 18.91 -24.72 3.57
CA GLU A 50 18.25 -24.92 2.27
C GLU A 50 16.89 -25.66 2.37
N PRO A 51 16.72 -26.74 3.16
CA PRO A 51 15.42 -27.41 3.26
C PRO A 51 14.28 -26.49 3.78
N PHE A 52 14.60 -25.56 4.68
CA PHE A 52 13.62 -24.60 5.19
C PHE A 52 13.24 -23.57 4.14
N TYR A 53 14.22 -23.10 3.34
CA TYR A 53 13.95 -22.20 2.21
C TYR A 53 13.10 -22.86 1.13
N ILE A 54 13.31 -24.16 0.86
CA ILE A 54 12.48 -24.91 -0.08
C ILE A 54 11.07 -25.08 0.46
N ALA A 55 10.91 -25.40 1.76
CA ALA A 55 9.60 -25.58 2.36
C ALA A 55 8.75 -24.29 2.40
N ALA A 56 9.39 -23.15 2.57
CA ALA A 56 8.76 -21.83 2.65
C ALA A 56 8.91 -20.98 1.35
N VAL A 57 9.14 -21.64 0.21
CA VAL A 57 9.52 -20.97 -1.05
C VAL A 57 8.52 -19.92 -1.56
N GLN A 58 7.25 -20.01 -1.16
CA GLN A 58 6.22 -19.03 -1.56
C GLN A 58 6.24 -17.74 -0.74
N GLN A 59 6.69 -17.82 0.53
CA GLN A 59 6.78 -16.69 1.46
C GLN A 59 8.15 -16.01 1.45
N LEU A 60 9.14 -16.62 0.79
CA LEU A 60 10.51 -16.14 0.77
C LEU A 60 10.88 -15.54 -0.60
N PRO A 61 11.89 -14.64 -0.66
CA PRO A 61 12.31 -14.04 -1.91
C PRO A 61 12.68 -15.08 -2.98
N ARG A 62 12.23 -14.86 -4.21
CA ARG A 62 12.57 -15.71 -5.38
C ARG A 62 13.35 -14.90 -6.41
N VAL A 63 14.22 -15.55 -7.14
CA VAL A 63 15.08 -14.91 -8.15
C VAL A 63 14.32 -14.84 -9.47
N LEU A 64 14.01 -13.63 -9.93
CA LEU A 64 13.45 -13.37 -11.27
C LEU A 64 14.54 -13.42 -12.33
N ALA A 65 15.65 -12.72 -12.08
CA ALA A 65 16.78 -12.64 -13.00
C ALA A 65 18.09 -12.54 -12.22
N CYS A 66 19.16 -13.03 -12.84
CA CYS A 66 20.52 -12.89 -12.37
C CYS A 66 21.43 -12.63 -13.57
N ARG A 67 22.17 -11.52 -13.55
CA ARG A 67 23.12 -11.15 -14.61
C ARG A 67 24.49 -10.86 -14.02
N ASP A 68 25.51 -11.51 -14.55
CA ASP A 68 26.90 -11.10 -14.29
C ASP A 68 27.20 -9.85 -15.13
N ILE A 69 27.90 -8.90 -14.53
CA ILE A 69 28.29 -7.63 -15.14
C ILE A 69 29.81 -7.65 -15.24
N ASP A 70 30.33 -7.27 -16.41
CA ASP A 70 31.76 -7.14 -16.61
C ASP A 70 32.30 -5.98 -15.75
N ALA A 71 33.33 -6.28 -14.94
CA ALA A 71 33.94 -5.31 -14.05
C ALA A 71 34.47 -4.08 -14.80
N ASP A 72 35.03 -4.28 -16.02
CA ASP A 72 35.57 -3.20 -16.83
C ASP A 72 34.49 -2.29 -17.44
N SER A 73 33.24 -2.74 -17.45
CA SER A 73 32.09 -1.95 -17.91
C SER A 73 31.53 -1.01 -16.84
N LEU A 74 31.98 -1.15 -15.59
CA LEU A 74 31.50 -0.38 -14.45
C LEU A 74 32.29 0.91 -14.26
N LYS A 75 31.56 2.00 -14.02
CA LYS A 75 32.15 3.27 -13.64
C LYS A 75 31.54 3.79 -12.33
N PHE A 76 32.39 4.13 -11.40
CA PHE A 76 32.06 4.71 -10.09
C PHE A 76 32.53 6.16 -10.06
N ARG A 77 31.72 7.07 -9.61
CA ARG A 77 32.06 8.50 -9.59
C ARG A 77 33.18 8.83 -8.61
N ARG A 78 33.12 8.30 -7.38
CA ARG A 78 34.13 8.49 -6.31
C ARG A 78 35.10 7.30 -6.23
N GLY A 79 34.59 6.10 -6.53
CA GLY A 79 35.38 4.86 -6.50
C GLY A 79 36.53 4.85 -7.49
N GLU A 80 36.41 5.49 -8.68
CA GLU A 80 37.47 5.57 -9.70
C GLU A 80 38.75 6.26 -9.20
N SER A 81 38.65 7.16 -8.22
CA SER A 81 39.80 7.86 -7.64
C SER A 81 40.56 7.04 -6.60
N THR A 82 40.17 5.79 -6.35
CA THR A 82 40.73 4.95 -5.30
C THR A 82 41.73 3.94 -5.86
N THR A 83 42.53 3.34 -4.98
CA THR A 83 43.45 2.24 -5.33
C THR A 83 42.79 0.87 -5.31
N ALA A 84 41.46 0.82 -5.40
CA ALA A 84 40.67 -0.42 -5.38
C ALA A 84 40.60 -1.05 -6.77
N THR A 85 40.39 -2.37 -6.80
CA THR A 85 40.15 -3.13 -8.01
C THR A 85 38.80 -3.81 -7.92
N VAL A 86 37.90 -3.53 -8.87
CA VAL A 86 36.63 -4.24 -8.99
C VAL A 86 36.90 -5.61 -9.62
N CYS A 87 36.61 -6.68 -8.90
CA CYS A 87 36.89 -8.06 -9.33
C CYS A 87 35.70 -8.70 -10.05
N LYS A 88 34.51 -8.43 -9.57
CA LYS A 88 33.28 -9.04 -10.06
C LYS A 88 32.09 -8.16 -9.73
N ALA A 89 31.09 -8.15 -10.63
CA ALA A 89 29.82 -7.52 -10.32
C ALA A 89 28.66 -8.39 -10.82
N ARG A 90 27.52 -8.25 -10.14
CA ARG A 90 26.33 -9.00 -10.44
C ARG A 90 25.08 -8.24 -10.06
N LEU A 91 24.06 -8.31 -10.91
CA LEU A 91 22.72 -7.84 -10.63
C LEU A 91 21.79 -9.03 -10.41
N TRP A 92 21.05 -8.98 -9.31
CA TRP A 92 19.97 -9.89 -8.98
C TRP A 92 18.66 -9.12 -8.95
N LEU A 93 17.60 -9.72 -9.46
CA LEU A 93 16.23 -9.24 -9.26
C LEU A 93 15.48 -10.29 -8.49
N PHE A 94 14.90 -9.87 -7.37
CA PHE A 94 14.11 -10.72 -6.49
C PHE A 94 12.66 -10.29 -6.51
N ASP A 95 11.77 -11.26 -6.58
CA ASP A 95 10.37 -11.10 -6.25
C ASP A 95 10.10 -11.50 -4.79
N VAL A 96 9.29 -10.72 -4.12
CA VAL A 96 8.86 -10.95 -2.74
C VAL A 96 7.36 -10.88 -2.70
N GLN A 97 6.72 -11.89 -2.12
CA GLN A 97 5.26 -11.96 -2.04
C GLN A 97 4.64 -10.64 -1.56
N ALA A 98 3.67 -10.12 -2.33
CA ALA A 98 2.98 -8.85 -2.09
C ALA A 98 3.90 -7.63 -1.88
N GLY A 99 5.14 -7.71 -2.36
CA GLY A 99 6.13 -6.64 -2.26
C GLY A 99 6.56 -6.10 -3.63
N PRO A 100 7.33 -5.01 -3.66
CA PRO A 100 8.00 -4.57 -4.88
C PRO A 100 9.12 -5.53 -5.26
N VAL A 101 9.43 -5.58 -6.55
CA VAL A 101 10.66 -6.25 -7.03
C VAL A 101 11.86 -5.56 -6.38
N VAL A 102 12.79 -6.36 -5.87
CA VAL A 102 14.02 -5.87 -5.22
C VAL A 102 15.20 -6.14 -6.11
N ALA A 103 15.92 -5.08 -6.45
CA ALA A 103 17.21 -5.18 -7.15
C ALA A 103 18.33 -5.28 -6.11
N VAL A 104 19.25 -6.23 -6.31
CA VAL A 104 20.46 -6.37 -5.52
C VAL A 104 21.65 -6.23 -6.47
N PHE A 105 22.32 -5.10 -6.37
CA PHE A 105 23.57 -4.85 -7.09
C PHE A 105 24.75 -5.21 -6.19
N SER A 106 25.46 -6.27 -6.53
CA SER A 106 26.62 -6.78 -5.79
C SER A 106 27.91 -6.54 -6.55
N VAL A 107 28.91 -6.01 -5.85
CA VAL A 107 30.25 -5.76 -6.40
C VAL A 107 31.28 -6.32 -5.44
N ASP A 108 32.20 -7.13 -5.95
CA ASP A 108 33.38 -7.61 -5.25
C ASP A 108 34.55 -6.66 -5.53
N VAL A 109 35.08 -6.03 -4.47
CA VAL A 109 36.13 -5.01 -4.56
C VAL A 109 37.33 -5.46 -3.74
N GLU A 110 38.50 -5.48 -4.34
CA GLU A 110 39.77 -5.74 -3.63
C GLU A 110 40.42 -4.42 -3.23
N CYS A 111 40.38 -4.12 -1.94
CA CYS A 111 40.90 -2.87 -1.39
C CYS A 111 41.20 -2.97 0.13
N ALA A 112 41.75 -1.91 0.68
CA ALA A 112 41.77 -1.73 2.14
C ALA A 112 40.35 -1.32 2.61
N PRO A 113 39.89 -1.73 3.82
CA PRO A 113 38.52 -1.50 4.28
C PRO A 113 38.06 -0.03 4.24
N LYS A 114 38.95 0.91 4.47
CA LYS A 114 38.66 2.36 4.40
C LYS A 114 38.24 2.81 3.00
N VAL A 115 38.75 2.16 1.98
CA VAL A 115 38.50 2.51 0.58
C VAL A 115 37.09 2.06 0.13
N LEU A 116 36.37 1.24 0.92
CA LEU A 116 35.00 0.84 0.64
C LEU A 116 33.99 2.00 0.70
N ILE A 117 34.27 3.02 1.51
CA ILE A 117 33.29 4.11 1.78
C ILE A 117 32.88 4.84 0.50
N PRO A 118 33.79 5.26 -0.41
CA PRO A 118 33.42 5.85 -1.70
C PRO A 118 32.52 4.96 -2.56
N PHE A 119 32.76 3.63 -2.58
CA PHE A 119 31.92 2.70 -3.32
C PHE A 119 30.53 2.55 -2.70
N LEU A 120 30.43 2.51 -1.37
CA LEU A 120 29.14 2.49 -0.67
C LEU A 120 28.32 3.75 -1.01
N GLU A 121 28.95 4.92 -1.04
CA GLU A 121 28.27 6.16 -1.39
C GLU A 121 27.82 6.18 -2.85
N ASP A 122 28.68 5.75 -3.79
CA ASP A 122 28.31 5.71 -5.20
C ASP A 122 27.14 4.76 -5.46
N CYS A 123 27.14 3.59 -4.83
CA CYS A 123 26.03 2.64 -4.93
C CYS A 123 24.75 3.15 -4.27
N TYR A 124 24.88 3.92 -3.17
CA TYR A 124 23.71 4.43 -2.45
C TYR A 124 23.02 5.60 -3.18
N TYR A 125 23.81 6.46 -3.84
CA TYR A 125 23.32 7.67 -4.50
C TYR A 125 23.15 7.52 -6.01
N ASP A 126 23.11 6.29 -6.52
CA ASP A 126 22.93 5.97 -7.96
C ASP A 126 24.01 6.58 -8.87
N HIS A 127 25.24 6.71 -8.36
CA HIS A 127 26.38 7.21 -9.10
C HIS A 127 27.13 6.12 -9.88
N VAL A 128 26.52 4.94 -10.02
CA VAL A 128 27.09 3.79 -10.74
C VAL A 128 26.55 3.77 -12.17
N MET A 129 27.47 3.64 -13.12
CA MET A 129 27.16 3.45 -14.54
C MET A 129 27.55 2.02 -14.95
N VAL A 130 26.68 1.36 -15.68
CA VAL A 130 26.90 0.04 -16.29
C VAL A 130 26.86 0.21 -17.80
N GLU A 131 27.92 -0.15 -18.52
CA GLU A 131 27.99 -0.01 -19.98
C GLU A 131 27.58 1.40 -20.48
N SER A 132 27.96 2.45 -19.75
CA SER A 132 27.58 3.85 -20.03
C SER A 132 26.11 4.23 -19.76
N SER A 133 25.30 3.32 -19.21
CA SER A 133 23.92 3.59 -18.77
C SER A 133 23.85 3.68 -17.24
N PRO A 134 22.97 4.51 -16.66
CA PRO A 134 22.71 4.48 -15.22
C PRO A 134 22.23 3.10 -14.76
N LEU A 135 22.60 2.71 -13.53
CA LEU A 135 22.18 1.42 -12.94
C LEU A 135 20.65 1.24 -13.00
N GLU A 136 19.88 2.30 -12.78
CA GLU A 136 18.42 2.28 -12.85
C GLU A 136 17.91 1.75 -14.21
N ARG A 137 18.47 2.27 -15.29
CA ARG A 137 18.10 1.83 -16.64
C ARG A 137 18.50 0.38 -16.90
N TYR A 138 19.67 -0.03 -16.43
CA TYR A 138 20.12 -1.41 -16.55
C TYR A 138 19.22 -2.39 -15.78
N VAL A 139 18.73 -1.98 -14.61
CA VAL A 139 17.73 -2.73 -13.83
C VAL A 139 16.43 -2.85 -14.61
N ALA A 140 15.91 -1.75 -15.18
CA ALA A 140 14.68 -1.77 -15.97
C ALA A 140 14.81 -2.70 -17.19
N GLU A 141 15.88 -2.59 -17.96
CA GLU A 141 16.16 -3.45 -19.13
C GLU A 141 16.32 -4.94 -18.74
N THR A 142 16.87 -5.21 -17.54
CA THR A 142 16.98 -6.58 -17.03
C THR A 142 15.62 -7.13 -16.62
N LEU A 143 14.75 -6.31 -16.05
CA LEU A 143 13.39 -6.68 -15.65
C LEU A 143 12.50 -6.92 -16.87
N ASP A 144 12.58 -6.05 -17.89
CA ASP A 144 11.85 -6.21 -19.15
C ASP A 144 12.25 -7.49 -19.90
N GLY A 145 13.50 -7.92 -19.73
CA GLY A 145 14.02 -9.18 -20.30
C GLY A 145 13.72 -10.42 -19.43
N ALA A 146 13.11 -10.26 -18.26
CA ALA A 146 12.67 -11.38 -17.43
C ALA A 146 11.36 -11.95 -17.99
N ASP A 147 11.20 -13.28 -17.91
CA ASP A 147 9.98 -13.97 -18.39
C ASP A 147 8.83 -13.89 -17.36
N VAL A 148 8.63 -12.70 -16.82
CA VAL A 148 7.61 -12.42 -15.77
C VAL A 148 6.90 -11.11 -16.07
N GLN A 149 5.58 -11.09 -15.94
CA GLN A 149 4.80 -9.86 -16.09
C GLN A 149 4.93 -8.98 -14.85
N VAL A 150 5.36 -7.75 -15.06
CA VAL A 150 5.52 -6.73 -14.03
C VAL A 150 4.70 -5.49 -14.34
N VAL A 151 4.20 -4.84 -13.30
CA VAL A 151 3.52 -3.55 -13.38
C VAL A 151 4.32 -2.55 -12.57
N ALA A 152 4.69 -1.43 -13.19
CA ALA A 152 5.32 -0.33 -12.47
C ALA A 152 4.26 0.64 -11.94
N SER A 153 4.31 0.95 -10.65
CA SER A 153 3.35 1.83 -9.98
C SER A 153 3.31 3.25 -10.54
N VAL A 154 4.36 3.67 -11.25
CA VAL A 154 4.52 5.01 -11.87
C VAL A 154 4.62 4.92 -13.40
N GLY A 155 4.28 3.77 -14.00
CA GLY A 155 4.36 3.56 -15.45
C GLY A 155 5.78 3.28 -15.99
N VAL A 156 6.82 3.50 -15.19
CA VAL A 156 8.23 3.22 -15.52
C VAL A 156 8.90 2.57 -14.30
N THR A 157 9.69 1.53 -14.54
CA THR A 157 10.51 0.92 -13.49
C THR A 157 11.61 1.89 -13.07
N ALA A 158 11.63 2.24 -11.80
CA ALA A 158 12.62 3.13 -11.19
C ALA A 158 13.16 2.53 -9.89
N LEU A 159 14.36 2.94 -9.49
CA LEU A 159 14.94 2.59 -8.19
C LEU A 159 14.30 3.43 -7.08
N GLY A 160 13.74 2.77 -6.09
CA GLY A 160 13.12 3.42 -4.95
C GLY A 160 14.16 3.96 -3.94
N PRO A 161 13.71 4.79 -2.99
CA PRO A 161 14.59 5.29 -1.93
C PRO A 161 14.79 4.30 -0.79
N GLN A 162 14.01 3.21 -0.70
CA GLN A 162 14.19 2.17 0.31
C GLN A 162 15.36 1.29 -0.10
N ARG A 163 16.45 1.41 0.68
CA ARG A 163 17.73 0.78 0.38
C ARG A 163 18.42 0.31 1.64
N HIS A 164 19.15 -0.79 1.52
CA HIS A 164 20.06 -1.26 2.55
C HIS A 164 21.33 -1.82 1.90
N GLN A 165 22.49 -1.52 2.45
CA GLN A 165 23.77 -2.01 1.94
C GLN A 165 24.31 -3.09 2.86
N MET A 166 24.81 -4.17 2.27
CA MET A 166 25.43 -5.27 2.96
C MET A 166 26.91 -5.31 2.56
N VAL A 167 27.81 -5.30 3.52
CA VAL A 167 29.25 -5.48 3.30
C VAL A 167 29.64 -6.83 3.86
N PHE A 168 30.16 -7.69 3.00
CA PHE A 168 30.69 -9.00 3.35
C PHE A 168 32.21 -8.99 3.16
N THR A 169 32.96 -9.45 4.13
CA THR A 169 34.42 -9.54 4.07
C THR A 169 34.91 -10.84 4.69
N SER A 170 35.94 -11.45 4.09
CA SER A 170 36.60 -12.61 4.65
C SER A 170 37.55 -12.25 5.82
N ALA A 171 37.95 -10.97 5.92
CA ALA A 171 38.81 -10.50 6.98
C ALA A 171 38.02 -10.16 8.24
N THR A 172 38.61 -10.42 9.43
CA THR A 172 38.09 -9.90 10.69
C THR A 172 38.43 -8.42 10.77
N LEU A 173 37.42 -7.57 10.88
CA LEU A 173 37.59 -6.11 10.96
C LEU A 173 37.58 -5.64 12.43
N PRO A 174 38.46 -4.68 12.80
CA PRO A 174 38.36 -3.98 14.08
C PRO A 174 37.04 -3.24 14.22
N GLU A 175 36.51 -3.12 15.43
CA GLU A 175 35.21 -2.48 15.70
C GLU A 175 35.15 -1.05 15.19
N ASP A 176 36.18 -0.23 15.35
CA ASP A 176 36.25 1.13 14.81
C ASP A 176 36.09 1.16 13.28
N THR A 177 36.74 0.22 12.60
CA THR A 177 36.63 0.08 11.14
C THR A 177 35.21 -0.29 10.73
N VAL A 178 34.59 -1.25 11.44
CA VAL A 178 33.20 -1.65 11.21
C VAL A 178 32.26 -0.46 11.40
N GLN A 179 32.42 0.28 12.47
CA GLN A 179 31.63 1.45 12.77
C GLN A 179 31.77 2.52 11.67
N ARG A 180 33.00 2.79 11.20
CA ARG A 180 33.23 3.73 10.08
C ARG A 180 32.55 3.30 8.79
N ILE A 181 32.57 2.01 8.46
CA ILE A 181 31.87 1.48 7.28
C ILE A 181 30.35 1.65 7.42
N VAL A 182 29.80 1.29 8.59
CA VAL A 182 28.35 1.38 8.84
C VAL A 182 27.84 2.82 8.75
N TYR A 183 28.61 3.79 9.22
CA TYR A 183 28.27 5.22 9.10
C TYR A 183 28.73 5.86 7.80
N ARG A 184 29.47 5.15 6.96
CA ARG A 184 30.11 5.68 5.74
C ARG A 184 30.98 6.91 6.06
N ALA A 185 31.67 6.87 7.20
CA ALA A 185 32.45 7.97 7.72
C ALA A 185 33.88 7.93 7.15
N ASP A 186 34.12 8.76 6.13
CA ASP A 186 35.45 8.96 5.51
C ASP A 186 36.31 10.01 6.24
N LEU A 187 35.66 10.88 7.02
CA LEU A 187 36.29 11.94 7.82
C LEU A 187 36.22 11.64 9.32
N ASP A 188 36.64 12.62 10.10
CA ASP A 188 36.57 12.55 11.57
C ASP A 188 35.12 12.42 12.03
N TRP A 189 34.83 11.46 12.88
CA TRP A 189 33.50 11.18 13.43
C TRP A 189 33.61 10.91 14.95
N ASN A 190 32.49 11.13 15.64
CA ASN A 190 32.46 10.90 17.09
C ASN A 190 31.69 9.58 17.40
N PRO A 191 32.38 8.51 17.84
CA PRO A 191 31.76 7.24 18.11
C PRO A 191 30.75 7.25 19.27
N VAL A 192 30.77 8.30 20.11
CA VAL A 192 29.81 8.43 21.24
C VAL A 192 28.37 8.47 20.79
N TYR A 193 28.10 8.93 19.56
CA TYR A 193 26.76 8.99 18.97
C TYR A 193 26.42 7.77 18.11
N SER A 194 27.20 6.69 18.23
CA SER A 194 26.97 5.44 17.52
C SER A 194 25.74 4.71 18.07
N SER A 195 24.81 4.34 17.17
CA SER A 195 23.64 3.51 17.47
C SER A 195 23.72 2.11 16.84
N ILE A 196 24.92 1.67 16.46
CA ILE A 196 25.13 0.37 15.82
C ILE A 196 24.81 -0.77 16.77
N GLN A 197 24.12 -1.80 16.27
CA GLN A 197 23.85 -3.02 16.99
C GLN A 197 24.78 -4.15 16.54
N PHE A 198 25.22 -4.94 17.49
CA PHE A 198 26.04 -6.11 17.24
C PHE A 198 25.23 -7.38 17.54
N PRO A 199 24.72 -8.10 16.51
CA PRO A 199 23.96 -9.32 16.71
C PRO A 199 24.72 -10.34 17.54
N ALA A 200 24.25 -10.61 18.75
CA ALA A 200 25.00 -11.44 19.73
C ALA A 200 25.34 -12.82 19.14
N GLU A 201 24.42 -13.43 18.43
CA GLU A 201 24.60 -14.77 17.86
C GLU A 201 25.63 -14.83 16.72
N LEU A 202 25.87 -13.73 16.02
CA LEU A 202 26.87 -13.63 14.95
C LEU A 202 28.24 -13.18 15.49
N ASN A 203 28.29 -12.63 16.71
CA ASN A 203 29.50 -12.13 17.36
C ASN A 203 30.01 -13.05 18.45
N ARG A 204 29.49 -14.28 18.59
CA ARG A 204 29.97 -15.24 19.61
C ARG A 204 31.38 -15.75 19.38
N ARG A 205 31.88 -15.68 18.16
CA ARG A 205 33.23 -16.15 17.81
C ARG A 205 34.17 -14.95 17.66
N PRO A 206 35.32 -14.92 18.30
CA PRO A 206 36.27 -13.81 18.14
C PRO A 206 36.78 -13.61 16.70
N SER A 207 36.71 -14.68 15.87
CA SER A 207 37.18 -14.68 14.48
C SER A 207 36.12 -14.23 13.49
N SER A 208 34.89 -13.94 13.92
CA SER A 208 33.84 -13.50 13.03
C SER A 208 32.98 -12.44 13.71
N GLY A 209 32.48 -11.47 12.94
CA GLY A 209 31.68 -10.37 13.45
C GLY A 209 30.52 -10.02 12.56
N ALA A 210 29.54 -9.29 13.11
CA ALA A 210 28.49 -8.65 12.39
C ALA A 210 28.06 -7.37 13.10
N ALA A 211 27.72 -6.36 12.35
CA ALA A 211 27.15 -5.10 12.83
C ALA A 211 25.99 -4.68 11.94
N VAL A 212 24.94 -4.16 12.54
CA VAL A 212 23.75 -3.68 11.83
C VAL A 212 23.55 -2.20 12.14
N GLY A 213 23.39 -1.41 11.11
CA GLY A 213 23.03 0.00 11.18
C GLY A 213 21.84 0.33 10.30
N ALA A 214 21.39 1.57 10.33
CA ALA A 214 20.18 2.00 9.64
C ALA A 214 20.21 1.76 8.12
N TYR A 215 21.37 1.91 7.49
CA TYR A 215 21.50 1.81 6.02
C TYR A 215 22.59 0.85 5.58
N VAL A 216 23.48 0.46 6.46
CA VAL A 216 24.61 -0.42 6.15
C VAL A 216 24.74 -1.48 7.24
N SER A 217 24.90 -2.73 6.84
CA SER A 217 25.28 -3.84 7.71
C SER A 217 26.61 -4.43 7.24
N VAL A 218 27.43 -4.86 8.18
CA VAL A 218 28.74 -5.49 7.93
C VAL A 218 28.74 -6.90 8.50
N LEU A 219 29.13 -7.88 7.71
CA LEU A 219 29.41 -9.25 8.15
C LEU A 219 30.87 -9.57 7.82
N SER A 220 31.66 -9.86 8.84
CA SER A 220 33.10 -10.15 8.71
C SER A 220 33.38 -11.60 9.08
N ALA A 221 34.12 -12.28 8.21
CA ALA A 221 34.58 -13.68 8.38
C ALA A 221 33.43 -14.66 8.73
N GLN A 222 32.23 -14.41 8.24
CA GLN A 222 31.07 -15.32 8.36
C GLN A 222 31.16 -16.43 7.32
N GLN A 223 30.38 -17.48 7.50
CA GLN A 223 30.25 -18.55 6.50
C GLN A 223 29.32 -18.09 5.35
N ASP A 224 29.65 -18.46 4.11
CA ASP A 224 28.89 -18.05 2.89
C ASP A 224 27.35 -18.21 3.05
N TYR A 225 26.92 -19.32 3.64
CA TYR A 225 25.49 -19.56 3.79
C TYR A 225 24.82 -18.58 4.79
N ILE A 226 25.56 -18.09 5.78
CA ILE A 226 25.05 -17.05 6.72
C ILE A 226 24.96 -15.72 6.00
N GLU A 227 25.98 -15.37 5.19
CA GLU A 227 25.97 -14.14 4.39
C GLU A 227 24.80 -14.14 3.41
N ASN A 228 24.57 -15.23 2.69
CA ASN A 228 23.47 -15.37 1.76
C ASN A 228 22.10 -15.31 2.44
N CYS A 229 21.93 -15.94 3.60
CA CYS A 229 20.69 -15.84 4.37
C CYS A 229 20.47 -14.42 4.92
N ALA A 230 21.53 -13.74 5.37
CA ALA A 230 21.45 -12.34 5.78
C ALA A 230 21.08 -11.42 4.60
N LEU A 231 21.63 -11.68 3.41
CA LEU A 231 21.23 -10.97 2.19
C LEU A 231 19.73 -11.14 1.88
N LEU A 232 19.22 -12.37 1.94
CA LEU A 232 17.80 -12.65 1.73
C LEU A 232 16.92 -11.97 2.80
N SER A 233 17.39 -11.91 4.05
CA SER A 233 16.73 -11.11 5.12
C SER A 233 16.67 -9.62 4.74
N ALA A 234 17.76 -9.05 4.24
CA ALA A 234 17.78 -7.65 3.80
C ALA A 234 16.84 -7.41 2.61
N VAL A 235 16.76 -8.36 1.66
CA VAL A 235 15.81 -8.30 0.54
C VAL A 235 14.38 -8.24 1.04
N GLN A 236 13.97 -9.09 1.99
CA GLN A 236 12.63 -9.07 2.58
C GLN A 236 12.32 -7.76 3.29
N ILE A 237 13.24 -7.25 4.11
CA ILE A 237 13.02 -6.01 4.87
C ILE A 237 12.94 -4.80 3.93
N VAL A 238 13.77 -4.74 2.89
CA VAL A 238 13.72 -3.66 1.90
C VAL A 238 12.43 -3.73 1.09
N ALA A 239 11.98 -4.93 0.70
CA ALA A 239 10.68 -5.11 0.05
C ALA A 239 9.53 -4.62 0.95
N ALA A 240 9.51 -5.05 2.22
CA ALA A 240 8.48 -4.68 3.18
C ALA A 240 8.46 -3.16 3.43
N THR A 241 9.61 -2.51 3.58
CA THR A 241 9.68 -1.04 3.73
C THR A 241 9.24 -0.31 2.46
N GLY A 242 9.57 -0.86 1.28
CA GLY A 242 9.09 -0.38 -0.02
C GLY A 242 7.57 -0.44 -0.09
N LYS A 243 6.98 -1.56 0.30
CA LYS A 243 5.53 -1.77 0.29
C LYS A 243 4.80 -0.85 1.28
N ILE A 244 5.29 -0.71 2.51
CA ILE A 244 4.75 0.25 3.48
C ILE A 244 4.68 1.65 2.89
N ARG A 245 5.75 2.08 2.22
CA ARG A 245 5.76 3.39 1.57
C ARG A 245 4.69 3.51 0.50
N GLN A 246 4.54 2.50 -0.38
CA GLN A 246 3.52 2.50 -1.42
C GLN A 246 2.10 2.58 -0.84
N ILE A 247 1.80 1.75 0.17
CA ILE A 247 0.51 1.76 0.87
C ILE A 247 0.25 3.13 1.51
N ARG A 248 1.26 3.73 2.15
CA ARG A 248 1.13 5.05 2.76
C ARG A 248 0.83 6.14 1.72
N LEU A 249 1.48 6.11 0.57
CA LEU A 249 1.23 7.05 -0.52
C LEU A 249 -0.17 6.85 -1.10
N ALA A 250 -0.59 5.61 -1.35
CA ALA A 250 -1.93 5.28 -1.83
C ALA A 250 -3.02 5.72 -0.84
N ALA A 251 -2.83 5.48 0.45
CA ALA A 251 -3.75 5.93 1.49
C ALA A 251 -3.85 7.46 1.57
N TYR A 252 -2.73 8.16 1.40
CA TYR A 252 -2.72 9.62 1.35
C TYR A 252 -3.48 10.17 0.13
N ASP A 253 -3.26 9.57 -1.05
CA ASP A 253 -3.97 9.92 -2.28
C ASP A 253 -5.48 9.66 -2.14
N ALA A 254 -5.89 8.54 -1.54
CA ALA A 254 -7.27 8.25 -1.23
C ALA A 254 -7.91 9.30 -0.31
N LEU A 255 -7.21 9.76 0.73
CA LEU A 255 -7.67 10.85 1.60
C LEU A 255 -7.90 12.15 0.83
N LEU A 256 -6.99 12.50 -0.09
CA LEU A 256 -7.15 13.69 -0.94
C LEU A 256 -8.38 13.56 -1.82
N ARG A 257 -8.59 12.40 -2.46
CA ARG A 257 -9.78 12.14 -3.30
C ARG A 257 -11.08 12.23 -2.50
N ILE A 258 -11.14 11.63 -1.30
CA ILE A 258 -12.32 11.71 -0.43
C ILE A 258 -12.61 13.18 -0.06
N ARG A 259 -11.58 13.93 0.32
CA ARG A 259 -11.71 15.37 0.63
C ARG A 259 -12.28 16.15 -0.55
N ASP A 260 -11.76 15.91 -1.75
CA ASP A 260 -12.19 16.61 -2.96
C ASP A 260 -13.64 16.23 -3.34
N LEU A 261 -14.02 14.96 -3.18
CA LEU A 261 -15.41 14.49 -3.31
C LEU A 261 -16.37 15.15 -2.30
N SER A 262 -15.89 15.38 -1.08
CA SER A 262 -16.69 16.02 -0.03
C SER A 262 -16.83 17.53 -0.27
N ARG A 263 -15.81 18.18 -0.81
CA ARG A 263 -15.75 19.62 -1.04
C ARG A 263 -16.57 20.06 -2.25
N ASP A 264 -16.46 19.36 -3.35
CA ASP A 264 -17.17 19.67 -4.60
C ASP A 264 -18.36 18.72 -4.82
N ARG A 265 -19.47 19.04 -4.13
CA ARG A 265 -20.71 18.25 -4.22
C ARG A 265 -21.44 18.41 -5.54
N THR A 266 -21.04 19.34 -6.39
CA THR A 266 -21.75 19.67 -7.65
C THR A 266 -21.07 19.09 -8.89
N ALA A 267 -19.77 18.76 -8.81
CA ALA A 267 -18.97 18.29 -9.95
C ALA A 267 -19.38 16.89 -10.46
N LEU A 268 -19.83 16.01 -9.55
CA LEU A 268 -20.16 14.63 -9.88
C LEU A 268 -21.63 14.32 -9.53
N SER A 269 -22.25 13.46 -10.32
CA SER A 269 -23.55 12.89 -9.98
C SER A 269 -23.44 12.00 -8.72
N THR A 270 -24.57 11.79 -8.03
CA THR A 270 -24.61 10.93 -6.83
C THR A 270 -24.15 9.50 -7.14
N ALA A 271 -24.45 9.00 -8.35
CA ALA A 271 -24.04 7.65 -8.77
C ALA A 271 -22.53 7.55 -9.00
N GLU A 272 -21.94 8.53 -9.69
CA GLU A 272 -20.48 8.57 -9.93
C GLU A 272 -19.69 8.72 -8.63
N ARG A 273 -20.18 9.56 -7.71
CA ARG A 273 -19.56 9.70 -6.38
C ARG A 273 -19.59 8.39 -5.60
N ARG A 274 -20.72 7.69 -5.62
CA ARG A 274 -20.85 6.38 -4.97
C ARG A 274 -19.89 5.36 -5.58
N ALA A 275 -19.79 5.31 -6.90
CA ALA A 275 -18.87 4.43 -7.61
C ALA A 275 -17.40 4.74 -7.24
N GLU A 276 -17.02 6.01 -7.11
CA GLU A 276 -15.67 6.39 -6.70
C GLU A 276 -15.36 6.02 -5.23
N LEU A 277 -16.32 6.19 -4.31
CA LEU A 277 -16.16 5.75 -2.92
C LEU A 277 -16.02 4.22 -2.81
N VAL A 278 -16.77 3.45 -3.60
CA VAL A 278 -16.63 1.99 -3.66
C VAL A 278 -15.24 1.61 -4.17
N ARG A 279 -14.76 2.25 -5.25
CA ARG A 279 -13.43 2.00 -5.81
C ARG A 279 -12.31 2.31 -4.80
N ILE A 280 -12.43 3.42 -4.07
CA ILE A 280 -11.46 3.75 -3.01
C ILE A 280 -11.48 2.67 -1.93
N ASN A 281 -12.67 2.20 -1.51
CA ASN A 281 -12.80 1.17 -0.49
C ASN A 281 -12.19 -0.17 -0.94
N GLU A 282 -12.42 -0.58 -2.19
CA GLU A 282 -11.81 -1.79 -2.78
C GLU A 282 -10.28 -1.67 -2.80
N THR A 283 -9.75 -0.52 -3.26
CA THR A 283 -8.30 -0.27 -3.25
C THR A 283 -7.72 -0.35 -1.83
N MET A 284 -8.42 0.20 -0.82
CA MET A 284 -7.93 0.15 0.56
C MET A 284 -7.97 -1.25 1.16
N ALA A 285 -9.00 -2.05 0.85
CA ALA A 285 -9.08 -3.44 1.27
C ALA A 285 -7.94 -4.27 0.65
N GLU A 286 -7.60 -4.02 -0.61
CA GLU A 286 -6.45 -4.64 -1.26
C GLU A 286 -5.13 -4.24 -0.60
N GLN A 287 -4.96 -2.94 -0.25
CA GLN A 287 -3.76 -2.49 0.45
C GLN A 287 -3.62 -3.10 1.86
N GLU A 288 -4.71 -3.32 2.57
CA GLU A 288 -4.70 -4.01 3.87
C GLU A 288 -4.28 -5.48 3.72
N LEU A 289 -4.79 -6.16 2.69
CA LEU A 289 -4.38 -7.52 2.36
C LEU A 289 -2.88 -7.60 2.02
N GLN A 290 -2.38 -6.67 1.21
CA GLN A 290 -0.97 -6.59 0.84
C GLN A 290 -0.08 -6.26 2.05
N LEU A 291 -0.54 -5.45 3.01
CA LEU A 291 0.17 -5.18 4.25
C LEU A 291 0.35 -6.47 5.05
N THR A 292 -0.70 -7.26 5.21
CA THR A 292 -0.66 -8.53 5.95
C THR A 292 0.26 -9.54 5.27
N PHE A 293 0.09 -9.79 3.98
CA PHE A 293 0.89 -10.81 3.28
C PHE A 293 2.32 -10.37 3.00
N GLY A 294 2.55 -9.11 2.64
CA GLY A 294 3.88 -8.66 2.22
C GLY A 294 4.76 -8.20 3.38
N VAL A 295 4.18 -7.61 4.41
CA VAL A 295 4.95 -6.96 5.47
C VAL A 295 4.94 -7.75 6.76
N GLU A 296 3.80 -8.23 7.22
CA GLU A 296 3.71 -9.02 8.46
C GLU A 296 4.49 -10.35 8.31
N THR A 297 4.37 -11.02 7.16
CA THR A 297 5.16 -12.23 6.87
C THR A 297 6.67 -11.95 6.88
N ALA A 298 7.10 -10.77 6.43
CA ALA A 298 8.51 -10.39 6.49
C ALA A 298 9.01 -10.19 7.92
N CYS A 299 8.16 -9.88 8.89
CA CYS A 299 8.54 -9.76 10.29
C CYS A 299 8.77 -11.12 10.99
N GLU A 300 8.24 -12.21 10.45
CA GLU A 300 8.14 -13.50 11.11
C GLU A 300 9.11 -14.56 10.54
N ILE A 301 10.26 -14.15 9.99
CA ILE A 301 11.22 -15.07 9.35
C ILE A 301 11.65 -16.23 10.27
N GLY A 302 11.65 -16.04 11.58
CA GLY A 302 12.03 -17.06 12.55
C GLY A 302 11.10 -18.28 12.57
N ILE A 303 9.83 -18.11 12.16
CA ILE A 303 8.86 -19.21 12.01
C ILE A 303 9.19 -20.03 10.76
N LEU A 304 9.62 -19.37 9.70
CA LEU A 304 9.92 -20.01 8.42
C LEU A 304 11.32 -20.65 8.42
N ILE A 305 12.29 -19.98 9.03
CA ILE A 305 13.70 -20.39 9.05
C ILE A 305 14.19 -20.40 10.49
N PRO A 306 14.15 -21.55 11.19
CA PRO A 306 14.54 -21.67 12.60
C PRO A 306 16.07 -21.67 12.74
N ALA A 307 16.70 -20.55 12.45
CA ALA A 307 18.15 -20.35 12.52
C ALA A 307 18.48 -19.12 13.36
N LEU A 308 18.82 -19.34 14.63
CA LEU A 308 19.00 -18.31 15.65
C LEU A 308 19.93 -17.14 15.20
N ARG A 309 20.97 -17.42 14.40
CA ARG A 309 21.87 -16.39 13.87
C ARG A 309 21.18 -15.49 12.85
N VAL A 310 20.46 -16.11 11.89
CA VAL A 310 19.74 -15.38 10.85
C VAL A 310 18.58 -14.63 11.46
N GLU A 311 17.84 -15.25 12.37
CA GLU A 311 16.74 -14.62 13.10
C GLU A 311 17.20 -13.41 13.92
N ASN A 312 18.33 -13.52 14.63
CA ASN A 312 18.86 -12.42 15.42
C ASN A 312 19.29 -11.24 14.54
N PHE A 313 19.92 -11.51 13.40
CA PHE A 313 20.26 -10.49 12.40
C PHE A 313 19.01 -9.83 11.81
N HIS A 314 18.04 -10.63 11.41
CA HIS A 314 16.80 -10.16 10.83
C HIS A 314 16.00 -9.28 11.80
N ARG A 315 15.91 -9.67 13.06
CA ARG A 315 15.25 -8.89 14.12
C ARG A 315 15.88 -7.51 14.29
N GLN A 316 17.19 -7.41 14.23
CA GLN A 316 17.87 -6.12 14.31
C GLN A 316 17.66 -5.27 13.06
N LEU A 317 17.58 -5.88 11.86
CA LEU A 317 17.19 -5.14 10.66
C LEU A 317 15.77 -4.59 10.77
N ILE A 318 14.80 -5.35 11.30
CA ILE A 318 13.43 -4.89 11.56
C ILE A 318 13.44 -3.67 12.48
N GLU A 319 14.19 -3.73 13.57
CA GLU A 319 14.30 -2.65 14.53
C GLU A 319 14.86 -1.38 13.88
N TYR A 320 15.99 -1.47 13.15
CA TYR A 320 16.58 -0.32 12.45
C TYR A 320 15.71 0.23 11.31
N ALA A 321 15.02 -0.63 10.58
CA ALA A 321 14.08 -0.20 9.57
C ALA A 321 12.81 0.46 10.17
N GLY A 322 12.64 0.35 11.50
CA GLY A 322 11.43 0.81 12.19
C GLY A 322 10.16 0.12 11.65
N LEU A 323 10.31 -1.13 11.20
CA LEU A 323 9.27 -1.80 10.43
C LEU A 323 7.99 -1.97 11.25
N THR A 324 8.11 -2.43 12.50
CA THR A 324 6.97 -2.65 13.41
C THR A 324 6.18 -1.36 13.67
N ASP A 325 6.87 -0.25 13.93
CA ASP A 325 6.25 1.05 14.18
C ASP A 325 5.57 1.60 12.92
N ASN A 326 6.21 1.41 11.76
CA ASN A 326 5.65 1.82 10.47
C ASN A 326 4.40 1.01 10.12
N VAL A 327 4.39 -0.32 10.37
CA VAL A 327 3.21 -1.17 10.20
C VAL A 327 2.06 -0.67 11.07
N SER A 328 2.30 -0.46 12.36
CA SER A 328 1.27 0.03 13.29
C SER A 328 0.70 1.38 12.85
N THR A 329 1.54 2.28 12.40
CA THR A 329 1.16 3.61 11.91
C THR A 329 0.31 3.52 10.65
N VAL A 330 0.68 2.67 9.68
CA VAL A 330 -0.06 2.49 8.43
C VAL A 330 -1.40 1.80 8.69
N SER A 331 -1.43 0.76 9.53
CA SER A 331 -2.67 0.09 9.93
C SER A 331 -3.66 1.06 10.60
N ALA A 332 -3.16 1.91 11.51
CA ALA A 332 -3.99 2.96 12.11
C ALA A 332 -4.48 4.00 11.08
N MET A 333 -3.67 4.32 10.07
CA MET A 333 -4.06 5.21 8.97
C MET A 333 -5.16 4.59 8.11
N LEU A 334 -5.03 3.31 7.72
CA LEU A 334 -6.04 2.58 6.96
C LEU A 334 -7.37 2.46 7.74
N ALA A 335 -7.32 2.15 9.04
CA ALA A 335 -8.50 2.09 9.89
C ALA A 335 -9.24 3.45 9.98
N ARG A 336 -8.50 4.56 10.12
CA ARG A 336 -9.08 5.91 10.11
C ARG A 336 -9.72 6.21 8.76
N LEU A 337 -9.09 5.83 7.67
CA LEU A 337 -9.58 6.04 6.31
C LEU A 337 -10.87 5.24 6.08
N ALA A 338 -10.93 3.98 6.51
CA ALA A 338 -12.14 3.16 6.48
C ALA A 338 -13.29 3.80 7.27
N SER A 339 -13.00 4.38 8.45
CA SER A 339 -13.98 5.12 9.25
C SER A 339 -14.53 6.35 8.52
N VAL A 340 -13.66 7.13 7.87
CA VAL A 340 -14.07 8.32 7.08
C VAL A 340 -14.91 7.92 5.87
N LEU A 341 -14.52 6.85 5.16
CA LEU A 341 -15.29 6.29 4.05
C LEU A 341 -16.68 5.85 4.49
N GLY A 342 -16.77 5.12 5.61
CA GLY A 342 -18.04 4.69 6.18
C GLY A 342 -18.96 5.86 6.55
N ALA A 343 -18.40 6.91 7.14
CA ALA A 343 -19.15 8.12 7.46
C ALA A 343 -19.69 8.85 6.23
N GLU A 344 -18.86 8.96 5.17
CA GLU A 344 -19.28 9.59 3.90
C GLU A 344 -20.33 8.74 3.16
N GLN A 345 -20.20 7.42 3.15
CA GLN A 345 -21.21 6.51 2.59
C GLN A 345 -22.54 6.63 3.35
N ALA A 346 -22.52 6.62 4.68
CA ALA A 346 -23.70 6.80 5.51
C ALA A 346 -24.38 8.16 5.27
N SER A 347 -23.58 9.22 5.09
CA SER A 347 -24.08 10.56 4.72
C SER A 347 -24.80 10.53 3.36
N GLN A 348 -24.24 9.87 2.37
CA GLN A 348 -24.88 9.75 1.04
C GLN A 348 -26.14 8.90 1.09
N ASP A 349 -26.11 7.78 1.79
CA ASP A 349 -27.31 6.94 1.95
C ASP A 349 -28.45 7.71 2.64
N SER A 350 -28.13 8.56 3.62
CA SER A 350 -29.12 9.43 4.25
C SER A 350 -29.74 10.46 3.30
N ILE A 351 -28.93 11.03 2.40
CA ILE A 351 -29.38 11.97 1.37
C ILE A 351 -30.29 11.26 0.35
N ASP A 352 -29.92 10.06 -0.07
CA ASP A 352 -30.70 9.29 -1.04
C ASP A 352 -32.01 8.78 -0.42
N ALA A 353 -32.00 8.36 0.84
CA ALA A 353 -33.21 8.03 1.58
C ALA A 353 -34.17 9.22 1.62
N ARG A 354 -33.68 10.42 1.96
CA ARG A 354 -34.51 11.64 1.94
C ARG A 354 -35.08 11.95 0.56
N LYS A 355 -34.29 11.78 -0.51
CA LYS A 355 -34.78 11.96 -1.90
C LYS A 355 -35.86 10.95 -2.26
N GLN A 356 -35.70 9.69 -1.83
CA GLN A 356 -36.70 8.64 -2.04
C GLN A 356 -38.00 8.95 -1.27
N ASP A 357 -37.89 9.39 -0.03
CA ASP A 357 -39.05 9.77 0.78
C ASP A 357 -39.82 10.95 0.15
N LEU A 358 -39.09 11.97 -0.33
CA LEU A 358 -39.71 13.08 -1.08
C LEU A 358 -40.39 12.62 -2.38
N ARG A 359 -39.80 11.66 -3.09
CA ARG A 359 -40.43 11.07 -4.28
C ARG A 359 -41.70 10.28 -3.92
N ARG A 360 -41.62 9.42 -2.87
CA ARG A 360 -42.78 8.67 -2.37
C ARG A 360 -43.88 9.61 -1.94
N LEU A 361 -43.57 10.70 -1.27
CA LEU A 361 -44.52 11.71 -0.85
C LEU A 361 -45.17 12.39 -2.07
N ARG A 362 -44.41 12.76 -3.09
CA ARG A 362 -44.96 13.32 -4.34
C ARG A 362 -45.85 12.32 -5.07
N TYR A 363 -45.48 11.04 -5.17
CA TYR A 363 -46.32 10.00 -5.75
C TYR A 363 -47.58 9.76 -4.92
N GLY A 364 -47.44 9.71 -3.58
CA GLY A 364 -48.60 9.61 -2.69
C GLY A 364 -49.60 10.74 -2.85
N VAL A 365 -49.10 11.98 -2.97
CA VAL A 365 -49.94 13.17 -3.26
C VAL A 365 -50.61 13.06 -4.61
N ALA A 366 -49.91 12.67 -5.66
CA ALA A 366 -50.48 12.52 -7.01
C ALA A 366 -51.54 11.42 -7.07
N VAL A 367 -51.29 10.28 -6.46
CA VAL A 367 -52.28 9.17 -6.40
C VAL A 367 -53.47 9.56 -5.55
N GLY A 368 -53.25 10.23 -4.42
CA GLY A 368 -54.33 10.75 -3.56
C GLY A 368 -55.22 11.75 -4.29
N PHE A 369 -54.63 12.69 -5.02
CA PHE A 369 -55.36 13.65 -5.86
C PHE A 369 -56.14 12.95 -6.95
N LEU A 370 -55.54 12.00 -7.67
CA LEU A 370 -56.22 11.23 -8.70
C LEU A 370 -57.42 10.45 -8.11
N SER A 371 -57.27 9.86 -6.92
CA SER A 371 -58.35 9.13 -6.25
C SER A 371 -59.52 10.05 -5.85
N VAL A 372 -59.22 11.25 -5.34
CA VAL A 372 -60.25 12.25 -4.99
C VAL A 372 -61.07 12.67 -6.19
N VAL A 373 -60.50 12.66 -7.41
CA VAL A 373 -61.19 12.99 -8.66
C VAL A 373 -61.86 11.76 -9.27
N ALA A 374 -61.16 10.63 -9.34
CA ALA A 374 -61.64 9.43 -10.03
C ALA A 374 -62.83 8.75 -9.31
N VAL A 375 -62.82 8.73 -7.97
CA VAL A 375 -63.89 8.08 -7.20
C VAL A 375 -65.22 8.76 -7.38
N PRO A 376 -65.35 10.09 -7.26
CA PRO A 376 -66.61 10.77 -7.54
C PRO A 376 -67.12 10.57 -8.98
N ILE A 377 -66.20 10.68 -9.96
CA ILE A 377 -66.56 10.42 -11.35
C ILE A 377 -67.07 8.99 -11.54
N GLY A 378 -66.40 8.01 -10.91
CA GLY A 378 -66.82 6.61 -10.95
C GLY A 378 -68.20 6.39 -10.32
N ILE A 379 -68.49 7.06 -9.19
CA ILE A 379 -69.81 7.01 -8.53
C ILE A 379 -70.89 7.61 -9.44
N ILE A 380 -70.62 8.76 -10.06
CA ILE A 380 -71.55 9.41 -11.00
C ILE A 380 -71.79 8.48 -12.19
N LEU A 381 -70.77 8.00 -12.84
CA LEU A 381 -70.87 7.10 -13.98
C LEU A 381 -71.55 5.76 -13.61
N GLY A 382 -71.26 5.22 -12.43
CA GLY A 382 -71.91 4.01 -11.91
C GLY A 382 -73.39 4.22 -11.63
N PHE A 383 -73.77 5.36 -11.09
CA PHE A 383 -75.19 5.70 -10.86
C PHE A 383 -75.95 5.81 -12.14
N PHE A 384 -75.43 6.52 -13.12
CA PHE A 384 -76.08 6.67 -14.42
C PHE A 384 -75.92 5.46 -15.34
N GLY A 385 -74.95 4.64 -15.19
CA GLY A 385 -74.71 3.36 -15.90
C GLY A 385 -75.54 2.20 -15.38
N GLY A 386 -76.11 2.32 -14.18
CA GLY A 386 -76.97 1.30 -13.59
C GLY A 386 -78.42 1.51 -14.03
N SER A 387 -79.17 0.41 -14.24
CA SER A 387 -80.60 0.46 -14.54
C SER A 387 -81.43 0.70 -13.27
N TYR A 388 -81.15 1.79 -12.57
CA TYR A 388 -81.94 2.18 -11.40
C TYR A 388 -83.20 2.85 -11.74
N ARG A 389 -84.28 2.57 -10.95
CA ARG A 389 -85.62 3.09 -11.11
C ARG A 389 -85.70 4.63 -11.06
N GLU A 390 -84.69 5.25 -10.51
CA GLU A 390 -84.59 6.71 -10.28
C GLU A 390 -83.86 7.42 -11.44
N VAL A 391 -83.29 6.69 -12.41
CA VAL A 391 -82.64 7.26 -13.61
C VAL A 391 -83.68 7.32 -14.75
N ASP A 392 -84.18 8.51 -15.09
CA ASP A 392 -85.14 8.77 -16.15
C ASP A 392 -84.35 8.84 -17.48
N ALA A 393 -84.60 7.90 -18.39
CA ALA A 393 -83.95 7.81 -19.69
C ALA A 393 -84.23 8.98 -20.63
N GLU A 394 -85.36 9.74 -20.39
CA GLU A 394 -85.73 10.92 -21.21
C GLU A 394 -85.07 12.22 -20.71
N ARG A 395 -84.36 12.19 -19.56
CA ARG A 395 -83.73 13.37 -18.96
C ARG A 395 -82.24 13.41 -19.13
N SER A 396 -81.73 14.62 -19.30
CA SER A 396 -80.27 14.82 -19.36
C SER A 396 -79.61 14.54 -18.02
N ILE A 397 -78.46 13.88 -18.06
CA ILE A 397 -77.56 13.68 -16.89
C ILE A 397 -77.28 15.02 -16.21
N PHE A 398 -77.28 16.12 -16.90
CA PHE A 398 -77.03 17.47 -16.38
C PHE A 398 -78.28 18.17 -15.78
N ASP A 399 -79.37 17.47 -15.61
CA ASP A 399 -80.55 18.06 -14.94
C ASP A 399 -80.35 18.14 -13.40
N TRP A 400 -79.76 19.23 -12.98
CA TRP A 400 -79.39 19.51 -11.59
C TRP A 400 -80.60 19.48 -10.65
N ARG A 401 -81.75 19.92 -11.10
CA ARG A 401 -82.96 19.97 -10.23
C ARG A 401 -83.48 18.59 -9.86
N HIS A 402 -83.39 17.66 -10.81
CA HIS A 402 -83.90 16.30 -10.58
C HIS A 402 -82.87 15.42 -9.79
N TYR A 403 -81.60 15.53 -10.16
CA TYR A 403 -80.54 14.73 -9.50
C TYR A 403 -79.78 15.44 -8.37
N TYR A 404 -80.40 16.54 -7.84
CA TYR A 404 -79.81 17.36 -6.79
C TYR A 404 -79.27 16.55 -5.55
N PRO A 405 -80.02 15.55 -4.99
CA PRO A 405 -79.56 14.82 -3.83
C PRO A 405 -78.26 14.01 -4.10
N MET A 406 -78.19 13.43 -5.31
CA MET A 406 -77.02 12.64 -5.74
C MET A 406 -75.80 13.54 -5.90
N TYR A 407 -75.94 14.66 -6.63
CA TYR A 407 -74.80 15.59 -6.78
C TYR A 407 -74.36 16.20 -5.49
N LEU A 408 -75.27 16.49 -4.58
CA LEU A 408 -74.91 17.00 -3.26
C LEU A 408 -74.15 15.96 -2.42
N SER A 409 -74.55 14.68 -2.50
CA SER A 409 -73.88 13.58 -1.81
C SER A 409 -72.47 13.38 -2.34
N VAL A 410 -72.30 13.38 -3.67
CA VAL A 410 -70.97 13.25 -4.30
C VAL A 410 -70.13 14.46 -3.98
N LEU A 411 -70.64 15.68 -4.02
CA LEU A 411 -69.93 16.89 -3.68
C LEU A 411 -69.47 16.84 -2.19
N GLY A 412 -70.34 16.42 -1.29
CA GLY A 412 -70.04 16.24 0.14
C GLY A 412 -68.90 15.24 0.34
N LEU A 413 -68.93 14.12 -0.40
CA LEU A 413 -67.88 13.08 -0.33
C LEU A 413 -66.55 13.60 -0.86
N VAL A 414 -66.57 14.40 -1.95
CA VAL A 414 -65.36 15.05 -2.49
C VAL A 414 -64.77 16.03 -1.48
N PHE A 415 -65.59 16.88 -0.87
CA PHE A 415 -65.12 17.82 0.17
C PHE A 415 -64.57 17.09 1.37
N PHE A 416 -65.23 16.01 1.84
CA PHE A 416 -64.77 15.23 2.93
C PHE A 416 -63.45 14.54 2.66
N ALA A 417 -63.32 13.88 1.50
CA ALA A 417 -62.09 13.23 1.04
C ALA A 417 -60.95 14.25 0.87
N GLY A 418 -61.23 15.41 0.29
CA GLY A 418 -60.27 16.51 0.18
C GLY A 418 -59.80 17.06 1.51
N ALA A 419 -60.73 17.23 2.46
CA ALA A 419 -60.37 17.68 3.81
C ALA A 419 -59.52 16.67 4.59
N VAL A 420 -59.84 15.37 4.49
CA VAL A 420 -59.04 14.29 5.10
C VAL A 420 -57.66 14.24 4.43
N PHE A 421 -57.59 14.36 3.10
CA PHE A 421 -56.33 14.39 2.36
C PHE A 421 -55.45 15.58 2.79
N LEU A 422 -56.02 16.78 2.87
CA LEU A 422 -55.34 18.00 3.29
C LEU A 422 -54.83 17.88 4.74
N PHE A 423 -55.66 17.29 5.64
CA PHE A 423 -55.28 17.06 7.02
C PHE A 423 -54.12 16.09 7.18
N LEU A 424 -54.16 14.96 6.47
CA LEU A 424 -53.08 13.96 6.46
C LEU A 424 -51.80 14.57 5.87
N PHE A 425 -51.89 15.29 4.76
CA PHE A 425 -50.76 15.98 4.15
C PHE A 425 -50.15 17.05 5.06
N TRP A 426 -50.98 17.82 5.77
CA TRP A 426 -50.49 18.84 6.71
C TRP A 426 -49.86 18.24 7.94
N ARG A 427 -50.39 17.15 8.46
CA ARG A 427 -49.83 16.38 9.57
C ARG A 427 -48.43 15.82 9.18
N GLU A 428 -48.32 15.19 8.06
CA GLU A 428 -47.08 14.62 7.57
C GLU A 428 -45.99 15.70 7.32
N ARG A 429 -46.39 16.84 6.78
CA ARG A 429 -45.50 17.99 6.60
C ARG A 429 -45.03 18.58 7.91
N ARG A 430 -45.86 18.56 8.94
CA ARG A 430 -45.49 19.01 10.30
C ARG A 430 -44.49 18.04 10.95
N GLU A 431 -44.65 16.75 10.79
CA GLU A 431 -43.73 15.75 11.32
C GLU A 431 -42.36 15.86 10.65
N LEU A 432 -42.29 16.05 9.34
CA LEU A 432 -41.05 16.31 8.60
C LEU A 432 -40.35 17.62 9.02
N GLY A 433 -41.10 18.66 9.29
CA GLY A 433 -40.54 19.92 9.77
C GLY A 433 -39.96 19.85 11.18
N ARG A 434 -40.52 18.99 12.07
CA ARG A 434 -39.98 18.74 13.41
C ARG A 434 -38.67 17.98 13.38
N VAL A 435 -38.52 17.00 12.49
CA VAL A 435 -37.29 16.24 12.32
C VAL A 435 -36.16 17.10 11.71
N ALA A 436 -36.50 18.05 10.86
CA ALA A 436 -35.52 18.98 10.28
C ALA A 436 -35.00 20.02 11.26
N GLY A 437 -35.80 20.40 12.28
CA GLY A 437 -35.42 21.37 13.29
C GLY A 437 -34.57 20.83 14.45
N THR A 438 -34.43 19.50 14.59
CA THR A 438 -33.60 18.85 15.62
C THR A 438 -32.16 18.54 15.18
N VAL A 439 -31.78 18.90 13.95
CA VAL A 439 -30.45 18.60 13.34
C VAL A 439 -29.64 19.88 13.08
N THR A 440 -29.97 20.98 13.68
CA THR A 440 -29.03 22.13 13.73
C THR A 440 -28.40 22.16 15.13
N PRO A 441 -27.06 21.91 15.24
CA PRO A 441 -26.31 22.11 16.47
C PRO A 441 -26.19 23.60 16.84
#